data_6bb5187d8a3885b65a73d636cea1fd0d
#
_entry.id   6bb5187d8a3885b65a73d636cea1fd0d
#
_cell.length_a   1.000
_cell.length_b   1.000
_cell.length_c   1.000
_cell.angle_alpha   90.00
_cell.angle_beta   90.00
_cell.angle_gamma   90.00
#
_symmetry.space_group_name_H-M   'P 1'
#
loop_
_entity.id
_entity.type
_entity.pdbx_description
1 polymer ?
#
loop_
_entity_poly.entity_id
_entity_poly.type
_entity_poly.pdbx_seq_one_letter_code
_entity_poly.pdbx_strand_id
1 'polypeptide(L)'
;IMNLESATELSGVMAAVGLAQNFSALKALSTDGIQKGHMTLHARNVVKAADAPHEIFDDVLEELLISGDIKVWKAREIVQNLTKREPIKTEDFDAVTSGKVILLGEHSVVYGRHAIAVPVPLNIRVKVEEADNGVLLMIPSWGVEYRLDKKPEERQSFEKPAALILEKMNLSHTGMKIEVFSDIPRGMGLGGSAVIAVSIIKALNNHFGMNLTDEEINKMAYESEKIAHGNPSGIDNTIATYGHPIIYKKGETALKESLQIKKPFDLVLAFSKSEGLTAKTVAHVRSQWKENQEMYEGVFDDIDAIVLKGIQAIQSNDIKQLGELMNFNQGLLNTLQVSTPELERMVHIARDAGSFGSKLTGGGGGGAIIAISDKPSDIVEAFDNEGFKSIHFSVQNSD
;
A
#
# COMPACT_ATOMS: atom_id res chain seq x y z
N ILE A 1 19.41 -32.28 -18.30
CA ILE A 1 18.99 -33.69 -18.32
C ILE A 1 19.96 -34.40 -17.37
N MET A 2 19.44 -35.15 -16.40
CA MET A 2 20.22 -35.77 -15.31
C MET A 2 21.15 -36.83 -15.90
N ASN A 3 22.48 -36.70 -15.69
CA ASN A 3 23.46 -37.77 -15.97
C ASN A 3 23.42 -38.79 -14.82
N LEU A 4 22.54 -39.77 -14.90
CA LEU A 4 22.45 -40.86 -13.91
C LEU A 4 23.15 -42.08 -14.48
N GLU A 5 24.06 -42.62 -13.72
CA GLU A 5 24.89 -43.78 -14.15
C GLU A 5 24.35 -45.14 -13.69
N SER A 6 23.35 -45.16 -12.78
CA SER A 6 22.78 -46.41 -12.26
C SER A 6 21.30 -46.32 -11.88
N ALA A 7 20.61 -47.46 -11.86
CA ALA A 7 19.23 -47.57 -11.39
C ALA A 7 19.10 -47.20 -9.90
N THR A 8 20.15 -47.41 -9.11
CA THR A 8 20.20 -47.03 -7.69
C THR A 8 20.22 -45.53 -7.50
N GLU A 9 20.95 -44.77 -8.33
CA GLU A 9 20.94 -43.33 -8.32
C GLU A 9 19.57 -42.76 -8.73
N LEU A 10 18.97 -43.35 -9.78
CA LEU A 10 17.61 -42.95 -10.18
C LEU A 10 16.61 -43.16 -9.05
N SER A 11 16.67 -44.33 -8.37
CA SER A 11 15.77 -44.61 -7.23
C SER A 11 15.99 -43.63 -6.06
N GLY A 12 17.25 -43.25 -5.79
CA GLY A 12 17.59 -42.22 -4.80
C GLY A 12 17.00 -40.85 -5.13
N VAL A 13 17.13 -40.43 -6.39
CA VAL A 13 16.52 -39.15 -6.85
C VAL A 13 14.99 -39.19 -6.75
N MET A 14 14.37 -40.31 -7.17
CA MET A 14 12.90 -40.46 -7.06
C MET A 14 12.43 -40.42 -5.61
N ALA A 15 13.14 -41.06 -4.69
CA ALA A 15 12.84 -41.01 -3.26
C ALA A 15 13.01 -39.61 -2.68
N ALA A 16 14.07 -38.90 -3.05
CA ALA A 16 14.31 -37.52 -2.62
C ALA A 16 13.22 -36.56 -3.13
N VAL A 17 12.79 -36.70 -4.39
CA VAL A 17 11.68 -35.89 -4.97
C VAL A 17 10.38 -36.22 -4.25
N GLY A 18 10.07 -37.47 -3.95
CA GLY A 18 8.89 -37.90 -3.20
C GLY A 18 8.85 -37.31 -1.79
N LEU A 19 10.00 -37.31 -1.08
CA LEU A 19 10.13 -36.69 0.24
C LEU A 19 9.97 -35.17 0.17
N ALA A 20 10.55 -34.50 -0.82
CA ALA A 20 10.41 -33.05 -1.01
C ALA A 20 8.96 -32.66 -1.32
N GLN A 21 8.25 -33.45 -2.13
CA GLN A 21 6.81 -33.22 -2.40
C GLN A 21 5.96 -33.41 -1.15
N ASN A 22 6.19 -34.46 -0.35
CA ASN A 22 5.49 -34.67 0.91
C ASN A 22 5.76 -33.56 1.92
N PHE A 23 7.00 -33.09 2.04
CA PHE A 23 7.37 -31.97 2.91
C PHE A 23 6.68 -30.68 2.47
N SER A 24 6.64 -30.41 1.16
CA SER A 24 5.94 -29.23 0.61
C SER A 24 4.43 -29.29 0.87
N ALA A 25 3.82 -30.48 0.75
CA ALA A 25 2.41 -30.69 1.06
C ALA A 25 2.11 -30.48 2.55
N LEU A 26 2.94 -31.00 3.45
CA LEU A 26 2.80 -30.81 4.90
C LEU A 26 2.99 -29.33 5.31
N LYS A 27 3.95 -28.66 4.69
CA LYS A 27 4.17 -27.21 4.87
C LYS A 27 2.93 -26.42 4.43
N ALA A 28 2.38 -26.69 3.26
CA ALA A 28 1.17 -26.04 2.76
C ALA A 28 -0.05 -26.30 3.65
N LEU A 29 -0.21 -27.52 4.20
CA LEU A 29 -1.27 -27.84 5.15
C LEU A 29 -1.15 -27.09 6.48
N SER A 30 0.09 -26.82 6.92
CA SER A 30 0.35 -26.16 8.20
C SER A 30 0.37 -24.63 8.14
N THR A 31 0.43 -24.02 6.94
CA THR A 31 0.52 -22.56 6.73
C THR A 31 -0.74 -22.01 6.08
N ASP A 32 -0.86 -22.14 4.74
CA ASP A 32 -1.87 -21.44 3.94
C ASP A 32 -3.03 -22.34 3.48
N GLY A 33 -2.94 -23.64 3.74
CA GLY A 33 -3.84 -24.68 3.18
C GLY A 33 -3.52 -25.00 1.71
N ILE A 34 -3.58 -26.26 1.36
CA ILE A 34 -3.26 -26.77 0.00
C ILE A 34 -4.17 -26.12 -1.07
N GLN A 35 -5.42 -25.80 -0.73
CA GLN A 35 -6.39 -25.27 -1.68
C GLN A 35 -6.01 -23.87 -2.19
N LYS A 36 -5.51 -22.98 -1.36
CA LYS A 36 -5.28 -21.57 -1.75
C LYS A 36 -4.16 -21.41 -2.79
N GLY A 37 -3.04 -22.09 -2.60
CA GLY A 37 -1.90 -22.04 -3.54
C GLY A 37 -2.18 -22.71 -4.89
N HIS A 38 -2.83 -23.89 -4.89
CA HIS A 38 -3.21 -24.58 -6.12
C HIS A 38 -4.31 -23.88 -6.90
N MET A 39 -5.29 -23.29 -6.22
CA MET A 39 -6.37 -22.52 -6.87
C MET A 39 -5.84 -21.30 -7.60
N THR A 40 -4.90 -20.55 -7.01
CA THR A 40 -4.31 -19.36 -7.65
C THR A 40 -3.49 -19.74 -8.89
N LEU A 41 -2.70 -20.81 -8.83
CA LEU A 41 -1.91 -21.27 -9.98
C LEU A 41 -2.82 -21.79 -11.11
N HIS A 42 -3.89 -22.53 -10.75
CA HIS A 42 -4.90 -22.99 -11.69
C HIS A 42 -5.65 -21.82 -12.32
N ALA A 43 -6.07 -20.83 -11.53
CA ALA A 43 -6.76 -19.65 -12.01
C ALA A 43 -5.90 -18.85 -13.01
N ARG A 44 -4.61 -18.66 -12.78
CA ARG A 44 -3.69 -18.02 -13.74
C ARG A 44 -3.64 -18.76 -15.08
N ASN A 45 -3.59 -20.09 -15.07
CA ASN A 45 -3.63 -20.87 -16.29
C ASN A 45 -4.97 -20.75 -17.03
N VAL A 46 -6.06 -20.66 -16.29
CA VAL A 46 -7.41 -20.43 -16.83
C VAL A 46 -7.54 -19.05 -17.47
N VAL A 47 -7.03 -17.99 -16.82
CA VAL A 47 -7.01 -16.63 -17.37
C VAL A 47 -6.16 -16.57 -18.65
N LYS A 48 -5.01 -17.25 -18.66
CA LYS A 48 -4.16 -17.36 -19.86
C LYS A 48 -4.88 -18.10 -20.99
N ALA A 49 -5.62 -19.19 -20.68
CA ALA A 49 -6.41 -19.95 -21.65
C ALA A 49 -7.67 -19.20 -22.13
N ALA A 50 -8.05 -18.13 -21.42
CA ALA A 50 -9.13 -17.23 -21.84
C ALA A 50 -8.66 -16.10 -22.76
N ASP A 51 -7.35 -16.07 -23.11
CA ASP A 51 -6.70 -15.04 -23.94
C ASP A 51 -6.89 -13.61 -23.38
N ALA A 52 -6.84 -13.46 -22.05
CA ALA A 52 -6.96 -12.16 -21.40
C ALA A 52 -5.82 -11.23 -21.83
N PRO A 53 -6.11 -9.98 -22.28
CA PRO A 53 -5.09 -8.97 -22.54
C PRO A 53 -4.20 -8.74 -21.32
N HIS A 54 -2.91 -8.43 -21.58
CA HIS A 54 -1.93 -8.28 -20.49
C HIS A 54 -2.30 -7.16 -19.50
N GLU A 55 -2.93 -6.11 -20.02
CA GLU A 55 -3.35 -4.92 -19.26
C GLU A 55 -4.41 -5.23 -18.21
N ILE A 56 -5.26 -6.21 -18.45
CA ILE A 56 -6.37 -6.61 -17.55
C ILE A 56 -6.18 -8.01 -16.97
N PHE A 57 -5.01 -8.64 -17.17
CA PHE A 57 -4.77 -10.03 -16.77
C PHE A 57 -4.97 -10.25 -15.28
N ASP A 58 -4.42 -9.35 -14.45
CA ASP A 58 -4.52 -9.46 -13.01
C ASP A 58 -5.95 -9.16 -12.50
N ASP A 59 -6.67 -8.24 -13.14
CA ASP A 59 -8.08 -7.93 -12.83
C ASP A 59 -8.97 -9.13 -13.13
N VAL A 60 -8.77 -9.79 -14.30
CA VAL A 60 -9.49 -11.02 -14.66
C VAL A 60 -9.18 -12.15 -13.68
N LEU A 61 -7.91 -12.27 -13.26
CA LEU A 61 -7.49 -13.28 -12.28
C LEU A 61 -8.19 -13.06 -10.94
N GLU A 62 -8.24 -11.83 -10.47
CA GLU A 62 -8.84 -11.46 -9.20
C GLU A 62 -10.36 -11.70 -9.22
N GLU A 63 -11.08 -11.21 -10.24
CA GLU A 63 -12.52 -11.47 -10.40
C GLU A 63 -12.83 -12.97 -10.52
N LEU A 64 -11.96 -13.73 -11.21
CA LEU A 64 -12.12 -15.18 -11.35
C LEU A 64 -11.98 -15.91 -10.02
N LEU A 65 -11.00 -15.52 -9.20
CA LEU A 65 -10.78 -16.07 -7.85
C LEU A 65 -11.94 -15.72 -6.91
N ILE A 66 -12.46 -14.49 -6.99
CA ILE A 66 -13.61 -14.03 -6.20
C ILE A 66 -14.86 -14.80 -6.60
N SER A 67 -15.07 -15.07 -7.89
CA SER A 67 -16.24 -15.82 -8.38
C SER A 67 -16.33 -17.25 -7.84
N GLY A 68 -15.19 -17.84 -7.43
CA GLY A 68 -15.10 -19.24 -7.01
C GLY A 68 -15.27 -20.25 -8.15
N ASP A 69 -15.64 -19.82 -9.36
CA ASP A 69 -15.85 -20.67 -10.55
C ASP A 69 -14.68 -20.56 -11.52
N ILE A 70 -13.56 -21.23 -11.21
CA ILE A 70 -12.30 -21.15 -11.95
C ILE A 70 -12.38 -21.95 -13.25
N LYS A 71 -13.08 -21.40 -14.25
CA LYS A 71 -13.29 -22.00 -15.59
C LYS A 71 -12.98 -21.00 -16.70
N VAL A 72 -12.52 -21.50 -17.85
CA VAL A 72 -12.14 -20.67 -19.01
C VAL A 72 -13.34 -19.84 -19.54
N TRP A 73 -14.54 -20.40 -19.55
CA TRP A 73 -15.72 -19.66 -19.99
C TRP A 73 -16.04 -18.48 -19.04
N LYS A 74 -15.82 -18.66 -17.71
CA LYS A 74 -16.04 -17.60 -16.73
C LYS A 74 -14.96 -16.50 -16.87
N ALA A 75 -13.72 -16.90 -17.07
CA ALA A 75 -12.64 -15.94 -17.36
C ALA A 75 -12.93 -15.15 -18.64
N ARG A 76 -13.45 -15.79 -19.72
CA ARG A 76 -13.87 -15.09 -20.95
C ARG A 76 -15.03 -14.12 -20.72
N GLU A 77 -16.01 -14.50 -19.92
CA GLU A 77 -17.11 -13.60 -19.53
C GLU A 77 -16.57 -12.36 -18.81
N ILE A 78 -15.65 -12.55 -17.85
CA ILE A 78 -14.97 -11.46 -17.12
C ILE A 78 -14.17 -10.58 -18.09
N VAL A 79 -13.36 -11.18 -18.97
CA VAL A 79 -12.62 -10.44 -20.03
C VAL A 79 -13.58 -9.60 -20.87
N GLN A 80 -14.71 -10.17 -21.32
CA GLN A 80 -15.71 -9.44 -22.10
C GLN A 80 -16.35 -8.29 -21.32
N ASN A 81 -16.59 -8.48 -20.04
CA ASN A 81 -17.15 -7.44 -19.19
C ASN A 81 -16.15 -6.31 -18.94
N LEU A 82 -14.90 -6.64 -18.66
CA LEU A 82 -13.83 -5.65 -18.44
C LEU A 82 -13.45 -4.89 -19.72
N THR A 83 -13.44 -5.57 -20.87
CA THR A 83 -13.18 -4.91 -22.17
C THR A 83 -14.34 -4.08 -22.69
N LYS A 84 -15.58 -4.35 -22.26
CA LYS A 84 -16.77 -3.56 -22.61
C LYS A 84 -17.02 -2.40 -21.65
N ARG A 85 -16.36 -2.37 -20.50
CA ARG A 85 -16.43 -1.22 -19.60
C ARG A 85 -15.77 -0.04 -20.32
N GLU A 86 -16.53 1.00 -20.65
CA GLU A 86 -15.96 2.30 -20.94
C GLU A 86 -15.05 2.70 -19.76
N PRO A 87 -13.92 3.38 -20.00
CA PRO A 87 -13.09 3.86 -18.90
C PRO A 87 -13.99 4.68 -17.97
N ILE A 88 -14.12 4.23 -16.71
CA ILE A 88 -14.98 4.88 -15.72
C ILE A 88 -14.45 6.30 -15.54
N LYS A 89 -15.21 7.29 -15.97
CA LYS A 89 -14.80 8.71 -15.87
C LYS A 89 -14.73 9.11 -14.42
N THR A 90 -13.80 9.97 -14.07
CA THR A 90 -13.64 10.52 -12.70
C THR A 90 -14.93 11.18 -12.20
N GLU A 91 -15.76 11.68 -13.12
CA GLU A 91 -17.07 12.30 -12.87
C GLU A 91 -18.14 11.33 -12.32
N ASP A 92 -17.90 10.01 -12.43
CA ASP A 92 -18.83 8.98 -11.94
C ASP A 92 -18.66 8.66 -10.45
N PHE A 93 -17.69 9.27 -9.77
CA PHE A 93 -17.40 9.03 -8.35
C PHE A 93 -17.69 10.25 -7.48
N ASP A 94 -18.20 10.00 -6.27
CA ASP A 94 -18.41 11.05 -5.26
C ASP A 94 -17.08 11.57 -4.68
N ALA A 95 -16.02 10.74 -4.67
CA ALA A 95 -14.67 11.17 -4.28
C ALA A 95 -13.57 10.35 -4.96
N VAL A 96 -12.42 11.01 -5.17
CA VAL A 96 -11.16 10.41 -5.61
C VAL A 96 -10.06 10.91 -4.69
N THR A 97 -9.27 9.98 -4.13
CA THR A 97 -8.19 10.29 -3.18
C THR A 97 -6.94 9.51 -3.53
N SER A 98 -5.81 10.18 -3.62
CA SER A 98 -4.53 9.55 -3.96
C SER A 98 -3.89 8.84 -2.77
N GLY A 99 -3.19 7.75 -3.05
CA GLY A 99 -2.25 7.13 -2.11
C GLY A 99 -1.06 8.03 -1.83
N LYS A 100 -0.15 7.56 -0.99
CA LYS A 100 1.05 8.32 -0.59
C LYS A 100 2.28 7.44 -0.47
N VAL A 101 3.44 8.07 -0.53
CA VAL A 101 4.69 7.52 -0.02
C VAL A 101 5.32 8.48 0.99
N ILE A 102 6.03 7.93 1.96
CA ILE A 102 6.91 8.73 2.81
C ILE A 102 8.26 8.80 2.09
N LEU A 103 8.68 10.00 1.75
CA LEU A 103 9.95 10.23 1.08
C LEU A 103 11.12 10.12 2.06
N LEU A 104 10.97 10.73 3.24
CA LEU A 104 11.93 10.70 4.36
C LEU A 104 11.16 10.80 5.68
N GLY A 105 11.63 10.15 6.75
CA GLY A 105 11.10 10.32 8.10
C GLY A 105 10.19 9.19 8.59
N GLU A 106 10.24 8.01 7.96
CA GLU A 106 9.52 6.83 8.44
C GLU A 106 9.91 6.49 9.87
N HIS A 107 9.00 5.96 10.64
CA HIS A 107 9.11 5.61 12.06
C HIS A 107 9.37 6.80 12.97
N SER A 108 10.39 7.65 12.71
CA SER A 108 10.73 8.80 13.54
C SER A 108 9.58 9.80 13.70
N VAL A 109 8.72 9.91 12.68
CA VAL A 109 7.51 10.76 12.71
C VAL A 109 6.54 10.38 13.82
N VAL A 110 6.47 9.10 14.21
CA VAL A 110 5.63 8.62 15.34
C VAL A 110 6.10 9.20 16.66
N TYR A 111 7.41 9.51 16.74
CA TYR A 111 8.10 10.04 17.92
C TYR A 111 8.34 11.56 17.85
N GLY A 112 7.56 12.27 17.05
CA GLY A 112 7.58 13.74 17.01
C GLY A 112 8.73 14.34 16.20
N ARG A 113 9.29 13.60 15.24
CA ARG A 113 10.26 14.12 14.25
C ARG A 113 9.55 14.47 12.97
N HIS A 114 10.23 15.25 12.11
CA HIS A 114 9.68 15.63 10.80
C HIS A 114 9.62 14.43 9.86
N ALA A 115 8.74 14.52 8.88
CA ALA A 115 8.68 13.63 7.73
C ALA A 115 8.23 14.39 6.49
N ILE A 116 8.63 13.91 5.32
CA ILE A 116 8.14 14.38 4.02
C ILE A 116 7.30 13.27 3.43
N ALA A 117 6.06 13.60 3.06
CA ALA A 117 5.19 12.69 2.32
C ALA A 117 4.74 13.34 1.01
N VAL A 118 4.62 12.51 -0.03
CA VAL A 118 4.17 12.93 -1.35
C VAL A 118 3.05 12.02 -1.85
N PRO A 119 2.05 12.55 -2.58
CA PRO A 119 1.00 11.75 -3.18
C PRO A 119 1.57 10.87 -4.30
N VAL A 120 0.92 9.74 -4.57
CA VAL A 120 1.23 8.85 -5.70
C VAL A 120 0.02 8.72 -6.62
N PRO A 121 0.19 8.45 -7.93
CA PRO A 121 -0.90 8.32 -8.88
C PRO A 121 -1.63 6.97 -8.80
N LEU A 122 -1.84 6.49 -7.58
CA LEU A 122 -2.66 5.33 -7.26
C LEU A 122 -3.82 5.82 -6.42
N ASN A 123 -5.03 5.70 -6.94
CA ASN A 123 -6.20 6.34 -6.37
C ASN A 123 -7.14 5.34 -5.71
N ILE A 124 -7.84 5.84 -4.71
CA ILE A 124 -9.06 5.24 -4.19
C ILE A 124 -10.21 6.11 -4.63
N ARG A 125 -11.17 5.49 -5.31
CA ARG A 125 -12.39 6.11 -5.80
C ARG A 125 -13.57 5.54 -5.02
N VAL A 126 -14.48 6.39 -4.61
CA VAL A 126 -15.66 5.98 -3.83
C VAL A 126 -16.92 6.47 -4.52
N LYS A 127 -17.88 5.57 -4.63
CA LYS A 127 -19.24 5.84 -5.09
C LYS A 127 -20.21 5.54 -3.97
N VAL A 128 -21.17 6.43 -3.76
CA VAL A 128 -22.27 6.27 -2.81
C VAL A 128 -23.57 6.16 -3.59
N GLU A 129 -24.38 5.16 -3.28
CA GLU A 129 -25.67 4.93 -3.89
C GLU A 129 -26.71 4.77 -2.78
N GLU A 130 -27.93 5.30 -2.99
CA GLU A 130 -29.04 5.07 -2.07
C GLU A 130 -29.43 3.59 -2.05
N ALA A 131 -29.83 3.09 -0.89
CA ALA A 131 -30.35 1.74 -0.69
C ALA A 131 -31.52 1.75 0.29
N ASP A 132 -32.41 0.76 0.15
CA ASP A 132 -33.65 0.72 0.95
C ASP A 132 -33.38 0.53 2.45
N ASN A 133 -32.34 -0.25 2.81
CA ASN A 133 -32.09 -0.61 4.21
C ASN A 133 -30.59 -0.79 4.52
N GLY A 134 -30.16 -0.17 5.63
CA GLY A 134 -28.83 -0.36 6.21
C GLY A 134 -27.70 0.22 5.39
N VAL A 135 -26.47 0.07 5.87
CA VAL A 135 -25.27 0.53 5.19
C VAL A 135 -24.43 -0.66 4.75
N LEU A 136 -24.18 -0.77 3.43
CA LEU A 136 -23.34 -1.78 2.82
C LEU A 136 -22.04 -1.13 2.35
N LEU A 137 -20.89 -1.55 2.89
CA LEU A 137 -19.55 -1.16 2.44
C LEU A 137 -18.95 -2.28 1.62
N MET A 138 -18.55 -1.99 0.39
CA MET A 138 -17.91 -2.93 -0.52
C MET A 138 -16.54 -2.41 -0.97
N ILE A 139 -15.53 -3.29 -0.93
CA ILE A 139 -14.20 -3.05 -1.51
C ILE A 139 -13.88 -4.27 -2.39
N PRO A 140 -14.36 -4.31 -3.63
CA PRO A 140 -14.28 -5.50 -4.49
C PRO A 140 -12.85 -5.99 -4.70
N SER A 141 -11.89 -5.09 -4.93
CA SER A 141 -10.47 -5.41 -5.11
C SER A 141 -9.82 -6.10 -3.90
N TRP A 142 -10.43 -5.97 -2.72
CA TRP A 142 -9.95 -6.62 -1.48
C TRP A 142 -10.83 -7.79 -1.04
N GLY A 143 -11.87 -8.12 -1.80
CA GLY A 143 -12.86 -9.15 -1.47
C GLY A 143 -13.64 -8.82 -0.19
N VAL A 144 -13.88 -7.54 0.08
CA VAL A 144 -14.50 -7.05 1.31
C VAL A 144 -15.94 -6.64 1.04
N GLU A 145 -16.86 -7.18 1.86
CA GLU A 145 -18.25 -6.77 1.93
C GLU A 145 -18.68 -6.74 3.40
N TYR A 146 -19.03 -5.55 3.90
CA TYR A 146 -19.44 -5.36 5.29
C TYR A 146 -20.80 -4.67 5.39
N ARG A 147 -21.69 -5.25 6.21
CA ARG A 147 -22.89 -4.56 6.67
C ARG A 147 -22.57 -3.82 7.96
N LEU A 148 -22.66 -2.49 7.91
CA LEU A 148 -22.27 -1.61 9.01
C LEU A 148 -23.43 -1.32 10.00
N ASP A 149 -24.62 -1.83 9.71
CA ASP A 149 -25.82 -1.77 10.56
C ASP A 149 -25.82 -2.80 11.72
N LYS A 150 -24.77 -3.64 11.81
CA LYS A 150 -24.58 -4.59 12.92
C LYS A 150 -24.33 -3.89 14.25
N LYS A 151 -24.66 -4.60 15.35
CA LYS A 151 -24.36 -4.13 16.71
C LYS A 151 -22.85 -3.95 16.92
N PRO A 152 -22.40 -2.98 17.75
CA PRO A 152 -20.98 -2.70 17.97
C PRO A 152 -20.13 -3.92 18.36
N GLU A 153 -20.73 -4.84 19.14
CA GLU A 153 -20.07 -6.05 19.65
C GLU A 153 -19.80 -7.08 18.52
N GLU A 154 -20.59 -7.05 17.47
CA GLU A 154 -20.52 -7.98 16.33
C GLU A 154 -19.58 -7.48 15.23
N ARG A 155 -19.07 -6.23 15.34
CA ARG A 155 -18.24 -5.60 14.31
C ARG A 155 -16.82 -6.12 14.33
N GLN A 156 -16.33 -6.53 13.17
CA GLN A 156 -14.94 -6.94 12.97
C GLN A 156 -13.99 -5.75 12.88
N SER A 157 -12.69 -6.03 12.85
CA SER A 157 -11.62 -5.02 12.95
C SER A 157 -11.75 -3.88 11.91
N PHE A 158 -12.16 -4.19 10.66
CA PHE A 158 -12.35 -3.20 9.60
C PHE A 158 -13.71 -2.49 9.63
N GLU A 159 -14.74 -3.10 10.22
CA GLU A 159 -16.07 -2.51 10.34
C GLU A 159 -16.11 -1.35 11.33
N LYS A 160 -15.30 -1.43 12.39
CA LYS A 160 -15.28 -0.43 13.48
C LYS A 160 -14.88 0.98 13.01
N PRO A 161 -13.78 1.17 12.25
CA PRO A 161 -13.40 2.47 11.71
C PRO A 161 -14.45 3.09 10.82
N ALA A 162 -15.03 2.30 9.89
CA ALA A 162 -16.06 2.77 8.97
C ALA A 162 -17.37 3.14 9.70
N ALA A 163 -17.77 2.32 10.69
CA ALA A 163 -18.94 2.60 11.50
C ALA A 163 -18.79 3.86 12.35
N LEU A 164 -17.57 4.15 12.88
CA LEU A 164 -17.31 5.40 13.58
C LEU A 164 -17.49 6.62 12.65
N ILE A 165 -17.03 6.53 11.39
CA ILE A 165 -17.23 7.60 10.40
C ILE A 165 -18.72 7.88 10.22
N LEU A 166 -19.53 6.84 9.99
CA LEU A 166 -20.97 6.99 9.83
C LEU A 166 -21.65 7.58 11.06
N GLU A 167 -21.23 7.16 12.26
CA GLU A 167 -21.76 7.70 13.53
C GLU A 167 -21.45 9.19 13.67
N LYS A 168 -20.21 9.61 13.41
CA LYS A 168 -19.80 11.02 13.47
C LYS A 168 -20.48 11.91 12.44
N MET A 169 -20.83 11.35 11.30
CA MET A 169 -21.56 12.04 10.23
C MET A 169 -23.08 11.92 10.41
N ASN A 170 -23.59 11.27 11.46
CA ASN A 170 -25.02 11.01 11.72
C ASN A 170 -25.71 10.22 10.58
N LEU A 171 -24.97 9.35 9.89
CA LEU A 171 -25.43 8.55 8.75
C LEU A 171 -25.62 7.07 9.06
N SER A 172 -25.49 6.64 10.33
CA SER A 172 -25.56 5.23 10.74
C SER A 172 -26.87 4.52 10.41
N HIS A 173 -27.94 5.26 10.20
CA HIS A 173 -29.28 4.74 9.90
C HIS A 173 -29.75 5.09 8.48
N THR A 174 -28.90 5.70 7.68
CA THR A 174 -29.21 6.04 6.29
C THR A 174 -28.98 4.83 5.41
N GLY A 175 -30.02 4.42 4.64
CA GLY A 175 -29.88 3.30 3.69
C GLY A 175 -28.94 3.69 2.54
N MET A 176 -27.75 3.07 2.47
CA MET A 176 -26.80 3.34 1.39
C MET A 176 -25.86 2.18 1.11
N LYS A 177 -25.33 2.16 -0.10
CA LYS A 177 -24.22 1.33 -0.56
C LYS A 177 -23.01 2.24 -0.78
N ILE A 178 -21.88 1.94 -0.13
CA ILE A 178 -20.60 2.60 -0.32
C ILE A 178 -19.69 1.64 -1.05
N GLU A 179 -19.32 1.95 -2.29
CA GLU A 179 -18.45 1.12 -3.11
C GLU A 179 -17.10 1.79 -3.30
N VAL A 180 -16.04 1.08 -2.91
CA VAL A 180 -14.65 1.58 -2.89
C VAL A 180 -13.85 0.83 -3.95
N PHE A 181 -13.32 1.56 -4.93
CA PHE A 181 -12.44 1.06 -5.98
C PHE A 181 -11.02 1.51 -5.69
N SER A 182 -10.12 0.56 -5.45
CA SER A 182 -8.74 0.84 -5.04
C SER A 182 -7.75 0.40 -6.11
N ASP A 183 -6.92 1.35 -6.59
CA ASP A 183 -5.72 1.07 -7.39
C ASP A 183 -4.54 0.73 -6.46
N ILE A 184 -4.66 1.02 -5.16
CA ILE A 184 -3.62 0.77 -4.15
C ILE A 184 -3.64 -0.71 -3.78
N PRO A 185 -2.55 -1.46 -4.00
CA PRO A 185 -2.47 -2.84 -3.57
C PRO A 185 -2.51 -2.93 -2.04
N ARG A 186 -3.21 -3.96 -1.53
CA ARG A 186 -3.34 -4.16 -0.09
C ARG A 186 -1.97 -4.41 0.57
N GLY A 187 -1.73 -3.82 1.73
CA GLY A 187 -0.54 -4.10 2.54
C GLY A 187 0.78 -3.51 2.02
N MET A 188 0.78 -2.61 1.03
CA MET A 188 2.02 -2.07 0.43
C MET A 188 2.59 -0.83 1.13
N GLY A 189 2.09 -0.44 2.30
CA GLY A 189 2.64 0.70 3.05
C GLY A 189 2.28 2.08 2.49
N LEU A 190 1.34 2.13 1.55
CA LEU A 190 0.91 3.36 0.85
C LEU A 190 -0.22 4.12 1.58
N GLY A 191 -0.46 3.82 2.85
CA GLY A 191 -1.49 4.48 3.66
C GLY A 191 -2.92 4.03 3.34
N GLY A 192 -3.13 2.86 2.72
CA GLY A 192 -4.41 2.41 2.19
C GLY A 192 -5.60 2.54 3.15
N SER A 193 -5.43 2.22 4.43
CA SER A 193 -6.48 2.36 5.45
C SER A 193 -6.92 3.82 5.62
N ALA A 194 -5.97 4.72 5.82
CA ALA A 194 -6.23 6.16 5.98
C ALA A 194 -6.82 6.78 4.71
N VAL A 195 -6.30 6.38 3.53
CA VAL A 195 -6.81 6.85 2.23
C VAL A 195 -8.26 6.39 2.04
N ILE A 196 -8.62 5.14 2.38
CA ILE A 196 -10.00 4.66 2.34
C ILE A 196 -10.89 5.49 3.28
N ALA A 197 -10.45 5.71 4.52
CA ALA A 197 -11.22 6.50 5.49
C ALA A 197 -11.49 7.92 4.98
N VAL A 198 -10.46 8.61 4.48
CA VAL A 198 -10.58 9.94 3.88
C VAL A 198 -11.49 9.92 2.66
N SER A 199 -11.34 8.93 1.77
CA SER A 199 -12.16 8.81 0.56
C SER A 199 -13.64 8.62 0.90
N ILE A 200 -13.96 7.77 1.87
CA ILE A 200 -15.34 7.55 2.33
C ILE A 200 -15.91 8.84 2.91
N ILE A 201 -15.17 9.54 3.79
CA ILE A 201 -15.62 10.79 4.38
C ILE A 201 -15.88 11.86 3.30
N LYS A 202 -14.95 12.03 2.35
CA LYS A 202 -15.11 12.97 1.22
C LYS A 202 -16.32 12.60 0.35
N ALA A 203 -16.50 11.31 0.04
CA ALA A 203 -17.62 10.86 -0.77
C ALA A 203 -18.97 11.11 -0.07
N LEU A 204 -19.09 10.79 1.20
CA LEU A 204 -20.28 11.06 1.98
C LEU A 204 -20.55 12.59 2.12
N ASN A 205 -19.47 13.36 2.36
CA ASN A 205 -19.55 14.82 2.41
C ASN A 205 -20.13 15.40 1.11
N ASN A 206 -19.63 14.95 -0.03
CA ASN A 206 -20.07 15.43 -1.34
C ASN A 206 -21.48 14.94 -1.67
N HIS A 207 -21.76 13.64 -1.46
CA HIS A 207 -23.05 13.02 -1.76
C HIS A 207 -24.22 13.65 -0.97
N PHE A 208 -23.99 13.92 0.33
CA PHE A 208 -25.02 14.52 1.21
C PHE A 208 -24.91 16.05 1.36
N GLY A 209 -23.96 16.71 0.69
CA GLY A 209 -23.79 18.16 0.73
C GLY A 209 -23.49 18.71 2.14
N MET A 210 -22.67 18.01 2.93
CA MET A 210 -22.46 18.34 4.35
C MET A 210 -21.54 19.55 4.60
N ASN A 211 -20.75 19.97 3.59
CA ASN A 211 -19.83 21.11 3.64
C ASN A 211 -18.75 21.02 4.74
N LEU A 212 -18.23 19.79 4.99
CA LEU A 212 -17.11 19.61 5.91
C LEU A 212 -15.83 20.24 5.35
N THR A 213 -15.09 20.89 6.21
CA THR A 213 -13.75 21.40 5.90
C THR A 213 -12.70 20.27 5.85
N ASP A 214 -11.58 20.47 5.16
CA ASP A 214 -10.47 19.50 5.14
C ASP A 214 -9.94 19.20 6.56
N GLU A 215 -9.96 20.17 7.49
CA GLU A 215 -9.55 19.93 8.87
C GLU A 215 -10.52 18.99 9.60
N GLU A 216 -11.81 19.10 9.39
CA GLU A 216 -12.83 18.20 9.95
C GLU A 216 -12.71 16.81 9.36
N ILE A 217 -12.52 16.70 8.04
CA ILE A 217 -12.27 15.42 7.34
C ILE A 217 -11.03 14.75 7.91
N ASN A 218 -9.92 15.49 7.99
CA ASN A 218 -8.65 14.99 8.52
C ASN A 218 -8.76 14.50 9.96
N LYS A 219 -9.45 15.25 10.81
CA LYS A 219 -9.69 14.90 12.22
C LYS A 219 -10.52 13.62 12.34
N MET A 220 -11.59 13.50 11.56
CA MET A 220 -12.44 12.30 11.55
C MET A 220 -11.68 11.07 11.09
N ALA A 221 -10.90 11.20 10.00
CA ALA A 221 -10.05 10.13 9.49
C ALA A 221 -8.98 9.70 10.52
N TYR A 222 -8.37 10.66 11.22
CA TYR A 222 -7.39 10.36 12.27
C TYR A 222 -8.01 9.58 13.44
N GLU A 223 -9.24 9.90 13.84
CA GLU A 223 -9.93 9.13 14.89
C GLU A 223 -10.30 7.72 14.44
N SER A 224 -10.67 7.54 13.18
CA SER A 224 -10.87 6.23 12.56
C SER A 224 -9.57 5.40 12.57
N GLU A 225 -8.44 6.02 12.21
CA GLU A 225 -7.11 5.38 12.25
C GLU A 225 -6.68 4.97 13.67
N LYS A 226 -7.05 5.73 14.71
CA LYS A 226 -6.81 5.31 16.11
C LYS A 226 -7.48 4.01 16.47
N ILE A 227 -8.69 3.77 15.95
CA ILE A 227 -9.39 2.49 16.18
C ILE A 227 -8.68 1.35 15.46
N ALA A 228 -8.21 1.59 14.22
CA ALA A 228 -7.55 0.56 13.42
C ALA A 228 -6.14 0.23 13.93
N HIS A 229 -5.36 1.23 14.36
CA HIS A 229 -3.91 1.13 14.59
C HIS A 229 -3.45 1.57 15.98
N GLY A 230 -4.33 2.05 16.84
CA GLY A 230 -4.04 2.48 18.22
C GLY A 230 -3.31 3.83 18.29
N ASN A 231 -2.10 3.94 17.80
CA ASN A 231 -1.30 5.18 17.85
C ASN A 231 -0.72 5.54 16.47
N PRO A 232 -1.57 5.96 15.51
CA PRO A 232 -1.10 6.36 14.17
C PRO A 232 -0.26 7.64 14.25
N SER A 233 0.62 7.83 13.25
CA SER A 233 1.40 9.07 13.14
C SER A 233 0.52 10.29 12.82
N GLY A 234 -0.52 10.09 12.03
CA GLY A 234 -1.37 11.16 11.49
C GLY A 234 -0.92 11.70 10.13
N ILE A 235 0.22 11.23 9.62
CA ILE A 235 0.73 11.68 8.30
C ILE A 235 -0.13 11.13 7.15
N ASP A 236 -0.60 9.87 7.25
CA ASP A 236 -1.31 9.17 6.18
C ASP A 236 -2.67 9.82 5.89
N ASN A 237 -3.47 10.07 6.92
CA ASN A 237 -4.73 10.77 6.77
C ASN A 237 -4.53 12.24 6.36
N THR A 238 -3.47 12.90 6.84
CA THR A 238 -3.18 14.28 6.48
C THR A 238 -2.90 14.41 4.98
N ILE A 239 -1.95 13.64 4.45
CA ILE A 239 -1.64 13.73 3.02
C ILE A 239 -2.79 13.28 2.12
N ALA A 240 -3.57 12.28 2.54
CA ALA A 240 -4.77 11.85 1.81
C ALA A 240 -5.86 12.94 1.78
N THR A 241 -5.97 13.71 2.87
CA THR A 241 -6.95 14.81 2.94
C THR A 241 -6.55 15.98 2.05
N TYR A 242 -5.31 16.44 2.16
CA TYR A 242 -4.86 17.65 1.46
C TYR A 242 -4.39 17.41 0.03
N GLY A 243 -3.95 16.20 -0.32
CA GLY A 243 -3.64 15.78 -1.70
C GLY A 243 -2.39 16.40 -2.32
N HIS A 244 -1.54 17.07 -1.56
CA HIS A 244 -0.30 17.71 -2.04
C HIS A 244 0.91 17.30 -1.18
N PRO A 245 2.17 17.48 -1.65
CA PRO A 245 3.37 17.22 -0.88
C PRO A 245 3.37 18.00 0.45
N ILE A 246 3.68 17.33 1.56
CA ILE A 246 3.67 17.93 2.90
C ILE A 246 4.95 17.68 3.67
N ILE A 247 5.30 18.66 4.51
CA ILE A 247 6.18 18.50 5.65
C ILE A 247 5.27 18.28 6.87
N TYR A 248 5.49 17.19 7.58
CA TYR A 248 4.66 16.79 8.71
C TYR A 248 5.52 16.56 9.94
N LYS A 249 5.03 16.97 11.11
CA LYS A 249 5.60 16.63 12.41
C LYS A 249 4.48 16.38 13.40
N LYS A 250 4.51 15.23 14.06
CA LYS A 250 3.54 14.89 15.10
C LYS A 250 3.82 15.68 16.38
N GLY A 251 2.78 16.25 17.00
CA GLY A 251 2.86 17.00 18.26
C GLY A 251 1.49 17.22 18.85
N GLU A 252 1.37 17.99 19.95
CA GLU A 252 0.07 18.45 20.52
C GLU A 252 -0.72 19.21 19.45
N THR A 253 -0.05 20.10 18.73
CA THR A 253 -0.53 20.66 17.46
C THR A 253 0.40 20.15 16.38
N ALA A 254 -0.11 19.30 15.49
CA ALA A 254 0.69 18.74 14.41
C ALA A 254 1.10 19.83 13.42
N LEU A 255 2.39 19.90 13.07
CA LEU A 255 2.86 20.71 11.95
C LEU A 255 2.39 20.06 10.64
N LYS A 256 1.76 20.84 9.79
CA LYS A 256 1.25 20.44 8.46
C LYS A 256 1.56 21.57 7.49
N GLU A 257 2.72 21.53 6.86
CA GLU A 257 3.15 22.56 5.93
C GLU A 257 3.18 21.99 4.51
N SER A 258 2.69 22.77 3.54
CA SER A 258 2.84 22.43 2.13
C SER A 258 4.30 22.50 1.72
N LEU A 259 4.83 21.40 1.18
CA LEU A 259 6.18 21.37 0.63
C LEU A 259 6.16 21.92 -0.79
N GLN A 260 6.85 23.05 -0.99
CA GLN A 260 6.94 23.68 -2.31
C GLN A 260 7.97 22.97 -3.20
N ILE A 261 7.52 22.43 -4.31
CA ILE A 261 8.34 21.77 -5.33
C ILE A 261 8.65 22.79 -6.44
N LYS A 262 9.88 23.31 -6.48
CA LYS A 262 10.30 24.28 -7.49
C LYS A 262 10.39 23.71 -8.90
N LYS A 263 10.83 22.48 -9.01
CA LYS A 263 10.89 21.72 -10.26
C LYS A 263 10.44 20.30 -9.99
N PRO A 264 9.63 19.71 -10.87
CA PRO A 264 9.26 18.30 -10.78
C PRO A 264 10.51 17.41 -10.72
N PHE A 265 10.41 16.31 -10.00
CA PHE A 265 11.40 15.25 -9.99
C PHE A 265 10.73 13.88 -10.03
N ASP A 266 11.43 12.90 -10.58
CA ASP A 266 10.87 11.59 -10.88
C ASP A 266 11.20 10.56 -9.81
N LEU A 267 10.20 9.78 -9.44
CA LEU A 267 10.31 8.64 -8.54
C LEU A 267 9.84 7.37 -9.24
N VAL A 268 10.48 6.26 -8.89
CA VAL A 268 9.97 4.92 -9.18
C VAL A 268 9.54 4.30 -7.87
N LEU A 269 8.28 3.84 -7.81
CA LEU A 269 7.71 3.07 -6.72
C LEU A 269 7.66 1.61 -7.16
N ALA A 270 8.29 0.71 -6.41
CA ALA A 270 8.28 -0.73 -6.71
C ALA A 270 7.72 -1.53 -5.53
N PHE A 271 6.98 -2.60 -5.86
CA PHE A 271 6.23 -3.40 -4.90
C PHE A 271 6.94 -4.72 -4.62
N SER A 272 7.12 -5.05 -3.34
CA SER A 272 7.58 -6.38 -2.94
C SER A 272 6.47 -7.42 -3.16
N LYS A 273 6.86 -8.69 -3.18
CA LYS A 273 5.91 -9.82 -3.27
C LYS A 273 5.23 -10.11 -1.93
N SER A 274 5.74 -9.49 -0.86
CA SER A 274 5.27 -9.68 0.51
C SER A 274 4.52 -8.45 1.00
N GLU A 275 3.35 -8.63 1.64
CA GLU A 275 2.64 -7.53 2.29
C GLU A 275 3.49 -6.94 3.43
N GLY A 276 3.46 -5.62 3.58
CA GLY A 276 4.09 -4.91 4.68
C GLY A 276 3.41 -5.21 6.02
N LEU A 277 4.21 -5.54 7.01
CA LEU A 277 3.75 -5.86 8.35
C LEU A 277 3.77 -4.62 9.27
N THR A 278 3.28 -3.47 8.80
CA THR A 278 3.37 -2.15 9.47
C THR A 278 3.04 -2.20 10.96
N ALA A 279 1.95 -2.86 11.35
CA ALA A 279 1.59 -2.96 12.77
C ALA A 279 2.66 -3.70 13.59
N LYS A 280 3.26 -4.76 13.04
CA LYS A 280 4.30 -5.54 13.73
C LYS A 280 5.61 -4.76 13.81
N THR A 281 6.03 -4.10 12.73
CA THR A 281 7.28 -3.33 12.69
C THR A 281 7.21 -2.10 13.61
N VAL A 282 6.08 -1.38 13.60
CA VAL A 282 5.85 -0.25 14.53
C VAL A 282 5.83 -0.73 15.99
N ALA A 283 5.20 -1.87 16.29
CA ALA A 283 5.20 -2.45 17.61
C ALA A 283 6.61 -2.90 18.04
N HIS A 284 7.39 -3.48 17.12
CA HIS A 284 8.79 -3.87 17.36
C HIS A 284 9.64 -2.64 17.70
N VAL A 285 9.65 -1.61 16.86
CA VAL A 285 10.40 -0.37 17.12
C VAL A 285 10.00 0.24 18.46
N ARG A 286 8.70 0.23 18.80
CA ARG A 286 8.21 0.74 20.08
C ARG A 286 8.72 -0.07 21.28
N SER A 287 8.77 -1.41 21.17
CA SER A 287 9.31 -2.27 22.22
C SER A 287 10.79 -2.00 22.45
N GLN A 288 11.57 -1.97 21.37
CA GLN A 288 13.01 -1.73 21.42
C GLN A 288 13.36 -0.32 21.91
N TRP A 289 12.59 0.69 21.48
CA TRP A 289 12.71 2.06 21.97
C TRP A 289 12.51 2.15 23.50
N LYS A 290 11.53 1.42 24.07
CA LYS A 290 11.29 1.40 25.51
C LYS A 290 12.46 0.79 26.30
N GLU A 291 13.14 -0.19 25.72
CA GLU A 291 14.29 -0.88 26.33
C GLU A 291 15.58 -0.09 26.21
N ASN A 292 15.76 0.66 25.10
CA ASN A 292 17.00 1.38 24.74
C ASN A 292 16.69 2.80 24.26
N GLN A 293 15.99 3.58 25.10
CA GLN A 293 15.40 4.87 24.71
C GLN A 293 16.45 5.84 24.12
N GLU A 294 17.58 6.04 24.80
CA GLU A 294 18.62 6.98 24.38
C GLU A 294 19.17 6.64 22.97
N MET A 295 19.43 5.35 22.70
CA MET A 295 19.92 4.90 21.41
C MET A 295 18.90 5.17 20.30
N TYR A 296 17.62 4.83 20.53
CA TYR A 296 16.58 5.01 19.52
C TYR A 296 16.23 6.49 19.29
N GLU A 297 16.24 7.31 20.35
CA GLU A 297 16.08 8.77 20.20
C GLU A 297 17.20 9.36 19.33
N GLY A 298 18.46 8.91 19.49
CA GLY A 298 19.56 9.30 18.62
C GLY A 298 19.31 8.95 17.15
N VAL A 299 18.83 7.72 16.86
CA VAL A 299 18.47 7.32 15.49
C VAL A 299 17.33 8.17 14.93
N PHE A 300 16.34 8.50 15.75
CA PHE A 300 15.24 9.36 15.32
C PHE A 300 15.69 10.80 15.06
N ASP A 301 16.62 11.33 15.84
CA ASP A 301 17.23 12.66 15.63
C ASP A 301 18.06 12.69 14.35
N ASP A 302 18.83 11.62 14.05
CA ASP A 302 19.57 11.49 12.80
C ASP A 302 18.63 11.45 11.58
N ILE A 303 17.50 10.72 11.68
CA ILE A 303 16.47 10.73 10.63
C ILE A 303 15.87 12.13 10.48
N ASP A 304 15.59 12.84 11.58
CA ASP A 304 15.06 14.22 11.55
C ASP A 304 16.03 15.16 10.81
N ALA A 305 17.33 15.08 11.13
CA ALA A 305 18.35 15.87 10.46
C ALA A 305 18.42 15.59 8.94
N ILE A 306 18.23 14.32 8.53
CA ILE A 306 18.13 13.93 7.12
C ILE A 306 16.88 14.56 6.47
N VAL A 307 15.72 14.53 7.14
CA VAL A 307 14.49 15.15 6.64
C VAL A 307 14.68 16.65 6.41
N LEU A 308 15.25 17.38 7.38
CA LEU A 308 15.49 18.81 7.25
C LEU A 308 16.43 19.15 6.08
N LYS A 309 17.48 18.36 5.87
CA LYS A 309 18.33 18.47 4.68
C LYS A 309 17.60 18.11 3.38
N GLY A 310 16.72 17.10 3.43
CA GLY A 310 15.89 16.71 2.30
C GLY A 310 14.95 17.83 1.84
N ILE A 311 14.36 18.58 2.78
CA ILE A 311 13.55 19.78 2.46
C ILE A 311 14.41 20.80 1.70
N GLN A 312 15.65 21.07 2.16
CA GLN A 312 16.58 21.99 1.49
C GLN A 312 16.96 21.51 0.10
N ALA A 313 17.25 20.20 -0.06
CA ALA A 313 17.58 19.59 -1.34
C ALA A 313 16.43 19.72 -2.35
N ILE A 314 15.19 19.49 -1.93
CA ILE A 314 14.00 19.68 -2.77
C ILE A 314 13.85 21.16 -3.16
N GLN A 315 13.97 22.07 -2.21
CA GLN A 315 13.86 23.52 -2.46
C GLN A 315 14.96 24.06 -3.38
N SER A 316 16.16 23.48 -3.35
CA SER A 316 17.28 23.83 -4.25
C SER A 316 17.28 23.05 -5.56
N ASN A 317 16.37 22.06 -5.72
CA ASN A 317 16.33 21.12 -6.84
C ASN A 317 17.61 20.27 -6.96
N ASP A 318 18.22 19.91 -5.85
CA ASP A 318 19.36 19.00 -5.81
C ASP A 318 18.86 17.55 -5.59
N ILE A 319 18.40 16.94 -6.69
CA ILE A 319 17.85 15.57 -6.66
C ILE A 319 18.91 14.51 -6.36
N LYS A 320 20.22 14.79 -6.63
CA LYS A 320 21.32 13.89 -6.28
C LYS A 320 21.51 13.85 -4.78
N GLN A 321 21.60 15.03 -4.16
CA GLN A 321 21.66 15.13 -2.71
C GLN A 321 20.45 14.47 -2.04
N LEU A 322 19.24 14.67 -2.59
CA LEU A 322 18.03 14.00 -2.09
C LEU A 322 18.18 12.47 -2.14
N GLY A 323 18.72 11.93 -3.24
CA GLY A 323 18.99 10.50 -3.39
C GLY A 323 20.00 9.98 -2.36
N GLU A 324 21.10 10.71 -2.13
CA GLU A 324 22.08 10.38 -1.09
C GLU A 324 21.41 10.33 0.30
N LEU A 325 20.58 11.32 0.63
CA LEU A 325 19.83 11.35 1.89
C LEU A 325 18.85 10.17 2.02
N MET A 326 18.21 9.75 0.92
CA MET A 326 17.39 8.53 0.91
C MET A 326 18.22 7.28 1.24
N ASN A 327 19.44 7.18 0.71
CA ASN A 327 20.36 6.07 1.03
C ASN A 327 20.79 6.09 2.50
N PHE A 328 21.08 7.25 3.08
CA PHE A 328 21.36 7.38 4.52
C PHE A 328 20.15 6.97 5.36
N ASN A 329 18.94 7.43 4.98
CA ASN A 329 17.71 7.05 5.68
C ASN A 329 17.46 5.52 5.62
N GLN A 330 17.77 4.85 4.48
CA GLN A 330 17.70 3.39 4.38
C GLN A 330 18.62 2.71 5.41
N GLY A 331 19.84 3.20 5.58
CA GLY A 331 20.77 2.70 6.60
C GLY A 331 20.20 2.81 8.03
N LEU A 332 19.57 3.93 8.36
CA LEU A 332 18.93 4.13 9.67
C LEU A 332 17.68 3.25 9.83
N LEU A 333 16.90 3.04 8.76
CA LEU A 333 15.76 2.10 8.78
C LEU A 333 16.23 0.65 8.97
N ASN A 334 17.40 0.27 8.44
CA ASN A 334 18.02 -1.01 8.72
C ASN A 334 18.46 -1.12 10.19
N THR A 335 18.98 -0.05 10.78
CA THR A 335 19.29 0.01 12.22
C THR A 335 18.04 -0.20 13.08
N LEU A 336 16.89 0.32 12.65
CA LEU A 336 15.59 0.07 13.29
C LEU A 336 15.02 -1.34 13.02
N GLN A 337 15.69 -2.18 12.20
CA GLN A 337 15.31 -3.55 11.86
C GLN A 337 13.93 -3.66 11.20
N VAL A 338 13.56 -2.67 10.40
CA VAL A 338 12.26 -2.64 9.70
C VAL A 338 12.34 -3.05 8.24
N SER A 339 13.53 -3.24 7.69
CA SER A 339 13.74 -3.78 6.34
C SER A 339 13.68 -5.31 6.32
N THR A 340 13.54 -5.87 5.13
CA THR A 340 13.56 -7.32 4.88
C THR A 340 14.58 -7.64 3.79
N PRO A 341 15.04 -8.92 3.69
CA PRO A 341 15.95 -9.31 2.60
C PRO A 341 15.40 -9.00 1.21
N GLU A 342 14.08 -9.08 1.01
CA GLU A 342 13.45 -8.73 -0.26
C GLU A 342 13.53 -7.23 -0.54
N LEU A 343 13.20 -6.38 0.44
CA LEU A 343 13.30 -4.93 0.31
C LEU A 343 14.76 -4.48 0.07
N GLU A 344 15.74 -5.09 0.76
CA GLU A 344 17.16 -4.81 0.52
C GLU A 344 17.57 -5.19 -0.91
N ARG A 345 17.13 -6.36 -1.40
CA ARG A 345 17.35 -6.75 -2.80
C ARG A 345 16.79 -5.71 -3.76
N MET A 346 15.56 -5.25 -3.54
CA MET A 346 14.92 -4.23 -4.39
C MET A 346 15.67 -2.89 -4.34
N VAL A 347 16.13 -2.47 -3.16
CA VAL A 347 16.96 -1.28 -3.00
C VAL A 347 18.26 -1.40 -3.81
N HIS A 348 18.92 -2.57 -3.79
CA HIS A 348 20.11 -2.82 -4.59
C HIS A 348 19.82 -2.83 -6.09
N ILE A 349 18.75 -3.48 -6.56
CA ILE A 349 18.34 -3.45 -7.97
C ILE A 349 18.22 -2.00 -8.47
N ALA A 350 17.54 -1.14 -7.71
CA ALA A 350 17.39 0.26 -8.08
C ALA A 350 18.73 1.01 -8.15
N ARG A 351 19.65 0.75 -7.21
CA ARG A 351 20.98 1.38 -7.18
C ARG A 351 21.86 0.91 -8.32
N ASP A 352 21.85 -0.39 -8.61
CA ASP A 352 22.61 -1.00 -9.71
C ASP A 352 22.10 -0.50 -11.07
N ALA A 353 20.80 -0.17 -11.17
CA ALA A 353 20.18 0.46 -12.33
C ALA A 353 20.42 1.99 -12.40
N GLY A 354 21.23 2.56 -11.51
CA GLY A 354 21.68 3.95 -11.56
C GLY A 354 20.79 4.96 -10.86
N SER A 355 19.95 4.54 -9.87
CA SER A 355 19.25 5.50 -9.04
C SER A 355 20.24 6.32 -8.19
N PHE A 356 19.97 7.60 -7.98
CA PHE A 356 20.73 8.44 -7.04
C PHE A 356 20.55 7.98 -5.60
N GLY A 357 19.37 7.39 -5.30
CA GLY A 357 19.08 6.79 -4.02
C GLY A 357 17.79 6.01 -4.03
N SER A 358 17.72 5.03 -3.14
CA SER A 358 16.55 4.16 -3.00
C SER A 358 16.39 3.70 -1.54
N LYS A 359 15.15 3.53 -1.11
CA LYS A 359 14.80 3.11 0.24
C LYS A 359 13.39 2.53 0.32
N LEU A 360 13.14 1.75 1.37
CA LEU A 360 11.77 1.36 1.69
C LEU A 360 10.90 2.58 2.00
N THR A 361 9.59 2.46 1.80
CA THR A 361 8.61 3.48 2.20
C THR A 361 7.52 2.87 3.07
N GLY A 362 7.04 3.64 4.05
CA GLY A 362 6.03 3.21 5.02
C GLY A 362 6.63 2.41 6.19
N GLY A 363 5.87 1.47 6.72
CA GLY A 363 6.24 0.76 7.95
C GLY A 363 7.32 -0.32 7.80
N GLY A 364 7.64 -0.75 6.59
CA GLY A 364 8.56 -1.86 6.36
C GLY A 364 7.96 -3.24 6.68
N GLY A 365 8.82 -4.24 6.82
CA GLY A 365 8.39 -5.64 6.96
C GLY A 365 7.86 -6.28 5.68
N GLY A 366 8.09 -5.67 4.53
CA GLY A 366 7.55 -5.87 3.20
C GLY A 366 6.94 -4.58 2.66
N GLY A 367 6.12 -4.65 1.62
CA GLY A 367 5.41 -3.52 1.05
C GLY A 367 6.12 -2.93 -0.18
N ALA A 368 6.71 -1.75 -0.10
CA ALA A 368 7.25 -1.06 -1.25
C ALA A 368 8.57 -0.33 -0.97
N ILE A 369 9.31 -0.05 -2.03
CA ILE A 369 10.45 0.86 -2.04
C ILE A 369 10.20 2.03 -2.99
N ILE A 370 10.91 3.12 -2.77
CA ILE A 370 11.00 4.25 -3.71
C ILE A 370 12.45 4.46 -4.14
N ALA A 371 12.63 4.87 -5.38
CA ALA A 371 13.93 5.22 -5.95
C ALA A 371 13.84 6.55 -6.71
N ILE A 372 14.87 7.37 -6.65
CA ILE A 372 14.97 8.66 -7.35
C ILE A 372 16.05 8.61 -8.43
N SER A 373 15.73 9.08 -9.64
CA SER A 373 16.64 9.04 -10.79
C SER A 373 16.29 10.10 -11.81
N ASP A 374 17.26 10.45 -12.64
CA ASP A 374 17.06 11.19 -13.88
C ASP A 374 16.75 10.27 -15.09
N LYS A 375 16.81 8.94 -14.88
CA LYS A 375 16.49 7.90 -15.86
C LYS A 375 15.57 6.84 -15.24
N PRO A 376 14.32 7.19 -14.90
CA PRO A 376 13.40 6.28 -14.23
C PRO A 376 13.07 5.03 -15.06
N SER A 377 13.13 5.12 -16.40
CA SER A 377 12.91 3.97 -17.29
C SER A 377 13.87 2.81 -17.04
N ASP A 378 15.16 3.11 -16.78
CA ASP A 378 16.18 2.10 -16.57
C ASP A 378 15.91 1.31 -15.27
N ILE A 379 15.38 2.00 -14.26
CA ILE A 379 14.98 1.39 -12.97
C ILE A 379 13.73 0.54 -13.15
N VAL A 380 12.73 1.02 -13.90
CA VAL A 380 11.51 0.25 -14.20
C VAL A 380 11.87 -1.04 -14.94
N GLU A 381 12.70 -0.95 -15.99
CA GLU A 381 13.17 -2.12 -16.75
C GLU A 381 13.94 -3.12 -15.86
N ALA A 382 14.77 -2.63 -14.94
CA ALA A 382 15.50 -3.50 -14.00
C ALA A 382 14.54 -4.25 -13.06
N PHE A 383 13.48 -3.59 -12.58
CA PHE A 383 12.45 -4.27 -11.76
C PHE A 383 11.64 -5.27 -12.56
N ASP A 384 11.25 -4.95 -13.79
CA ASP A 384 10.49 -5.85 -14.66
C ASP A 384 11.29 -7.12 -14.97
N ASN A 385 12.60 -7.00 -15.24
CA ASN A 385 13.51 -8.12 -15.45
C ASN A 385 13.63 -9.05 -14.24
N GLU A 386 13.48 -8.51 -13.02
CA GLU A 386 13.50 -9.25 -11.75
C GLU A 386 12.10 -9.70 -11.29
N GLY A 387 11.06 -9.39 -12.09
CA GLY A 387 9.67 -9.78 -11.84
C GLY A 387 9.02 -9.04 -10.66
N PHE A 388 9.42 -7.79 -10.42
CA PHE A 388 8.76 -6.87 -9.52
C PHE A 388 7.88 -5.90 -10.32
N LYS A 389 6.68 -5.62 -9.82
CA LYS A 389 5.85 -4.55 -10.38
C LYS A 389 6.40 -3.20 -9.92
N SER A 390 6.44 -2.23 -10.83
CA SER A 390 6.85 -0.87 -10.51
C SER A 390 6.06 0.15 -11.31
N ILE A 391 6.00 1.38 -10.81
CA ILE A 391 5.42 2.53 -11.50
C ILE A 391 6.38 3.71 -11.40
N HIS A 392 6.48 4.47 -12.48
CA HIS A 392 7.15 5.76 -12.53
C HIS A 392 6.13 6.89 -12.39
N PHE A 393 6.46 7.93 -11.63
CA PHE A 393 5.66 9.15 -11.51
C PHE A 393 6.51 10.36 -11.15
N SER A 394 6.02 11.55 -11.51
CA SER A 394 6.66 12.82 -11.17
C SER A 394 6.01 13.44 -9.94
N VAL A 395 6.84 13.93 -9.01
CA VAL A 395 6.42 14.73 -7.85
C VAL A 395 6.47 16.20 -8.23
N GLN A 396 5.33 16.86 -8.12
CA GLN A 396 5.15 18.29 -8.43
C GLN A 396 4.14 18.92 -7.47
N ASN A 397 4.01 20.25 -7.49
CA ASN A 397 2.91 20.89 -6.79
C ASN A 397 1.59 20.46 -7.43
N SER A 398 0.54 20.33 -6.63
CA SER A 398 -0.82 20.22 -7.14
C SER A 398 -1.24 21.60 -7.69
N ASP A 399 -1.85 21.60 -8.87
CA ASP A 399 -2.41 22.81 -9.50
C ASP A 399 -3.53 23.39 -8.66
#